data_4b3aec481e5c6a46a4c37afa437d2473
#
_entry.id   4b3aec481e5c6a46a4c37afa437d2473
#
_cell.length_a   1.000
_cell.length_b   1.000
_cell.length_c   1.000
_cell.angle_alpha   90.00
_cell.angle_beta   90.00
_cell.angle_gamma   90.00
#
_symmetry.space_group_name_H-M   'P 1'
#
loop_
_entity.id
_entity.type
_entity.pdbx_description
1 polymer ?
#
loop_
_entity_poly.entity_id
_entity_poly.type
_entity_poly.pdbx_seq_one_letter_code
_entity_poly.pdbx_strand_id
1 'polypeptide(L)'
;MKDLQELTKVNEESLPKLYCDMDQVLVAFLSGIKKITGQDFEKMDRNTRWNRVSNTPKFWENLDFMPGAKRLLQRIQKYDPYILSAYTDRDSSSKAGKIKWVQKNTRIPKSRIIVAKREQKQLYATQNGEPSVLIDDYIKNIKEWENKGGIGVHHTDVSKTLNELTKLGFK
;
A
#
# COMPACT_ATOMS: atom_id res chain seq x y z
N MET A 1 30.58 -1.07 -42.93
CA MET A 1 29.38 -0.30 -42.64
C MET A 1 28.69 -1.01 -41.46
N LYS A 2 28.86 -0.50 -40.25
CA LYS A 2 28.13 -1.03 -39.09
C LYS A 2 26.70 -0.53 -39.15
N ASP A 3 25.76 -1.43 -38.97
CA ASP A 3 24.32 -1.26 -39.15
C ASP A 3 23.80 -0.14 -38.25
N LEU A 4 23.13 0.84 -38.85
CA LEU A 4 22.41 1.92 -38.18
C LEU A 4 21.19 1.41 -37.38
N GLN A 5 20.93 0.10 -37.34
CA GLN A 5 19.86 -0.51 -36.56
C GLN A 5 20.20 -0.82 -35.12
N GLU A 6 21.47 -0.70 -34.70
CA GLU A 6 21.87 -0.89 -33.28
C GLU A 6 21.76 0.37 -32.42
N LEU A 7 21.43 1.53 -32.99
CA LEU A 7 21.41 2.81 -32.27
C LEU A 7 19.99 3.26 -31.83
N THR A 8 18.96 2.45 -32.04
CA THR A 8 17.58 2.75 -31.63
C THR A 8 17.00 1.78 -30.61
N LYS A 9 17.82 1.10 -29.82
CA LYS A 9 17.34 0.65 -28.51
C LYS A 9 17.34 1.88 -27.60
N VAL A 10 16.28 2.70 -27.72
CA VAL A 10 15.84 3.54 -26.61
C VAL A 10 15.74 2.58 -25.42
N ASN A 11 16.61 2.74 -24.42
CA ASN A 11 16.42 2.16 -23.13
C ASN A 11 15.01 2.62 -22.70
N GLU A 12 14.00 1.77 -22.84
CA GLU A 12 12.81 1.87 -22.03
C GLU A 12 13.32 1.67 -20.61
N GLU A 13 13.64 2.76 -19.92
CA GLU A 13 13.93 2.73 -18.50
C GLU A 13 12.71 2.05 -17.89
N SER A 14 12.90 0.82 -17.43
CA SER A 14 11.83 0.08 -16.80
C SER A 14 11.38 0.88 -15.58
N LEU A 15 10.08 1.16 -15.46
CA LEU A 15 9.51 1.87 -14.31
C LEU A 15 9.93 1.17 -13.01
N PRO A 16 10.18 1.94 -11.94
CA PRO A 16 10.49 1.37 -10.64
C PRO A 16 9.36 0.46 -10.15
N LYS A 17 9.69 -0.51 -9.31
CA LYS A 17 8.67 -1.32 -8.64
C LYS A 17 7.77 -0.43 -7.79
N LEU A 18 6.48 -0.73 -7.83
CA LEU A 18 5.46 0.05 -7.14
C LEU A 18 4.88 -0.75 -5.98
N TYR A 19 4.94 -0.17 -4.79
CA TYR A 19 4.34 -0.69 -3.56
C TYR A 19 3.22 0.24 -3.10
N CYS A 20 2.12 -0.33 -2.66
CA CYS A 20 0.97 0.40 -2.15
C CYS A 20 0.56 -0.13 -0.78
N ASP A 21 0.43 0.75 0.20
CA ASP A 21 -0.15 0.43 1.50
C ASP A 21 -1.66 0.18 1.39
N MET A 22 -2.23 -0.42 2.43
CA MET A 22 -3.66 -0.70 2.51
C MET A 22 -4.41 0.33 3.35
N ASP A 23 -4.12 0.38 4.66
CA ASP A 23 -4.89 1.17 5.60
C ASP A 23 -4.82 2.66 5.28
N GLN A 24 -5.97 3.32 5.18
CA GLN A 24 -6.10 4.74 4.84
C GLN A 24 -5.55 5.15 3.45
N VAL A 25 -5.16 4.17 2.63
CA VAL A 25 -4.85 4.35 1.20
C VAL A 25 -5.92 3.67 0.35
N LEU A 26 -6.06 2.37 0.47
CA LEU A 26 -7.08 1.57 -0.22
C LEU A 26 -8.26 1.22 0.70
N VAL A 27 -8.00 1.03 1.98
CA VAL A 27 -8.91 0.42 2.96
C VAL A 27 -9.25 1.42 4.05
N ALA A 28 -10.54 1.59 4.32
CA ALA A 28 -11.09 2.51 5.31
C ALA A 28 -11.03 1.92 6.74
N PHE A 29 -9.81 1.71 7.27
CA PHE A 29 -9.61 1.13 8.59
C PHE A 29 -10.26 1.94 9.71
N LEU A 30 -10.01 3.25 9.77
CA LEU A 30 -10.57 4.11 10.82
C LEU A 30 -12.10 4.14 10.79
N SER A 31 -12.70 4.17 9.61
CA SER A 31 -14.14 4.07 9.43
C SER A 31 -14.68 2.71 9.90
N GLY A 32 -13.94 1.62 9.62
CA GLY A 32 -14.25 0.28 10.10
C GLY A 32 -14.29 0.19 11.61
N ILE A 33 -13.28 0.76 12.28
CA ILE A 33 -13.27 0.87 13.75
C ILE A 33 -14.48 1.62 14.26
N LYS A 34 -14.79 2.77 13.68
CA LYS A 34 -15.95 3.59 14.09
C LYS A 34 -17.27 2.84 13.93
N LYS A 35 -17.42 2.04 12.88
CA LYS A 35 -18.64 1.22 12.67
C LYS A 35 -18.85 0.19 13.78
N ILE A 36 -17.81 -0.48 14.25
CA ILE A 36 -17.93 -1.54 15.28
C ILE A 36 -17.92 -1.00 16.71
N THR A 37 -17.45 0.22 16.93
CA THR A 37 -17.29 0.80 18.28
C THR A 37 -18.18 2.00 18.53
N GLY A 38 -18.64 2.70 17.50
CA GLY A 38 -19.33 3.99 17.60
C GLY A 38 -18.40 5.17 17.93
N GLN A 39 -17.10 4.93 18.06
CA GLN A 39 -16.11 5.93 18.48
C GLN A 39 -14.93 6.03 17.53
N ASP A 40 -14.25 7.17 17.54
CA ASP A 40 -13.02 7.36 16.80
C ASP A 40 -11.87 6.56 17.44
N PHE A 41 -11.02 5.96 16.61
CA PHE A 41 -9.93 5.09 17.03
C PHE A 41 -9.03 5.72 18.12
N GLU A 42 -8.71 6.99 17.97
CA GLU A 42 -7.80 7.71 18.88
C GLU A 42 -8.44 8.06 20.22
N LYS A 43 -9.76 8.14 20.29
CA LYS A 43 -10.53 8.46 21.51
C LYS A 43 -10.74 7.26 22.42
N MET A 44 -10.48 6.06 21.94
CA MET A 44 -10.62 4.83 22.73
C MET A 44 -9.31 4.46 23.41
N ASP A 45 -9.40 3.88 24.61
CA ASP A 45 -8.24 3.24 25.17
C ASP A 45 -7.78 2.05 24.31
N ARG A 46 -6.47 1.78 24.36
CA ARG A 46 -5.81 0.83 23.48
C ARG A 46 -6.36 -0.59 23.60
N ASN A 47 -6.64 -1.04 24.80
CA ASN A 47 -7.11 -2.42 25.02
C ASN A 47 -8.55 -2.60 24.54
N THR A 48 -9.42 -1.64 24.85
CA THR A 48 -10.82 -1.67 24.44
C THR A 48 -10.96 -1.73 22.92
N ARG A 49 -10.25 -0.87 22.17
CA ARG A 49 -10.35 -0.88 20.70
C ARG A 49 -9.88 -2.18 20.07
N TRP A 50 -8.77 -2.73 20.55
CA TRP A 50 -8.25 -3.99 20.00
C TRP A 50 -9.09 -5.21 20.40
N ASN A 51 -9.67 -5.22 21.61
CA ASN A 51 -10.64 -6.24 21.99
C ASN A 51 -11.88 -6.22 21.10
N ARG A 52 -12.35 -5.03 20.71
CA ARG A 52 -13.48 -4.90 19.77
C ARG A 52 -13.12 -5.48 18.40
N VAL A 53 -11.95 -5.17 17.88
CA VAL A 53 -11.47 -5.72 16.60
C VAL A 53 -11.39 -7.24 16.66
N SER A 54 -10.71 -7.79 17.67
CA SER A 54 -10.50 -9.23 17.81
C SER A 54 -11.80 -10.02 18.00
N ASN A 55 -12.82 -9.38 18.60
CA ASN A 55 -14.14 -9.99 18.79
C ASN A 55 -15.11 -9.73 17.61
N THR A 56 -14.68 -9.04 16.56
CA THR A 56 -15.48 -8.82 15.35
C THR A 56 -15.07 -9.81 14.28
N PRO A 57 -15.89 -10.83 13.97
CA PRO A 57 -15.57 -11.83 12.96
C PRO A 57 -15.28 -11.18 11.60
N LYS A 58 -14.20 -11.61 10.96
CA LYS A 58 -13.79 -11.13 9.61
C LYS A 58 -13.66 -9.60 9.51
N PHE A 59 -13.30 -8.92 10.59
CA PHE A 59 -13.16 -7.45 10.60
C PHE A 59 -12.34 -6.96 9.42
N TRP A 60 -11.10 -7.47 9.27
CA TRP A 60 -10.16 -7.05 8.22
C TRP A 60 -10.64 -7.35 6.80
N GLU A 61 -11.31 -8.48 6.61
CA GLU A 61 -11.81 -8.91 5.30
C GLU A 61 -12.99 -8.07 4.81
N ASN A 62 -13.75 -7.48 5.74
CA ASN A 62 -15.00 -6.77 5.45
C ASN A 62 -14.87 -5.24 5.50
N LEU A 63 -13.65 -4.72 5.61
CA LEU A 63 -13.42 -3.28 5.54
C LEU A 63 -13.80 -2.73 4.16
N ASP A 64 -14.35 -1.51 4.16
CA ASP A 64 -14.70 -0.81 2.93
C ASP A 64 -13.46 -0.22 2.25
N PHE A 65 -13.60 0.12 0.98
CA PHE A 65 -12.63 0.96 0.29
C PHE A 65 -12.61 2.38 0.87
N MET A 66 -11.44 3.00 0.87
CA MET A 66 -11.34 4.44 1.03
C MET A 66 -12.04 5.16 -0.13
N PRO A 67 -12.61 6.36 0.10
CA PRO A 67 -13.14 7.19 -0.98
C PRO A 67 -12.09 7.41 -2.08
N GLY A 68 -12.47 7.12 -3.32
CA GLY A 68 -11.57 7.27 -4.49
C GLY A 68 -10.51 6.17 -4.66
N ALA A 69 -10.36 5.25 -3.71
CA ALA A 69 -9.34 4.20 -3.76
C ALA A 69 -9.46 3.28 -4.98
N LYS A 70 -10.68 3.02 -5.45
CA LYS A 70 -10.87 2.22 -6.68
C LYS A 70 -10.25 2.87 -7.91
N ARG A 71 -10.26 4.21 -8.01
CA ARG A 71 -9.60 4.95 -9.09
C ARG A 71 -8.08 4.86 -9.00
N LEU A 72 -7.51 4.92 -7.78
CA LEU A 72 -6.10 4.69 -7.55
C LEU A 72 -5.72 3.26 -7.93
N LEU A 73 -6.47 2.28 -7.45
CA LEU A 73 -6.24 0.86 -7.74
C LEU A 73 -6.30 0.57 -9.25
N GLN A 74 -7.27 1.14 -9.97
CA GLN A 74 -7.38 1.01 -11.42
C GLN A 74 -6.13 1.52 -12.15
N ARG A 75 -5.53 2.64 -11.68
CA ARG A 75 -4.29 3.17 -12.22
C ARG A 75 -3.13 2.23 -11.97
N ILE A 76 -2.90 1.84 -10.71
CA ILE A 76 -1.70 1.11 -10.34
C ILE A 76 -1.71 -0.35 -10.79
N GLN A 77 -2.87 -1.00 -10.92
CA GLN A 77 -2.96 -2.41 -11.36
C GLN A 77 -2.34 -2.67 -12.75
N LYS A 78 -2.22 -1.66 -13.60
CA LYS A 78 -1.55 -1.77 -14.91
C LYS A 78 -0.05 -2.04 -14.79
N TYR A 79 0.53 -1.74 -13.65
CA TYR A 79 1.98 -1.76 -13.41
C TYR A 79 2.41 -2.88 -12.45
N ASP A 80 1.58 -3.89 -12.32
CA ASP A 80 1.89 -5.06 -11.49
C ASP A 80 2.35 -4.71 -10.07
N PRO A 81 1.59 -3.92 -9.32
CA PRO A 81 2.01 -3.42 -8.03
C PRO A 81 2.11 -4.53 -6.97
N TYR A 82 2.91 -4.26 -5.95
CA TYR A 82 2.88 -4.98 -4.70
C TYR A 82 1.97 -4.28 -3.70
N ILE A 83 1.23 -5.04 -2.90
CA ILE A 83 0.65 -4.53 -1.67
C ILE A 83 1.69 -4.72 -0.57
N LEU A 84 1.93 -3.67 0.21
CA LEU A 84 2.86 -3.67 1.34
C LEU A 84 2.19 -3.04 2.56
N SER A 85 1.62 -3.87 3.42
CA SER A 85 0.86 -3.44 4.59
C SER A 85 1.44 -3.98 5.88
N ALA A 86 1.21 -3.27 6.98
CA ALA A 86 1.59 -3.75 8.30
C ALA A 86 0.48 -4.58 8.94
N TYR A 87 0.84 -5.67 9.62
CA TYR A 87 -0.06 -6.35 10.53
C TYR A 87 0.15 -5.86 11.97
N THR A 88 -0.80 -6.16 12.84
CA THR A 88 -0.71 -5.88 14.27
C THR A 88 -0.67 -7.17 15.08
N ASP A 89 0.24 -7.23 16.05
CA ASP A 89 0.30 -8.33 17.03
C ASP A 89 -0.87 -8.28 18.04
N ARG A 90 -1.67 -7.19 18.01
CA ARG A 90 -2.86 -7.02 18.85
C ARG A 90 -4.06 -7.85 18.40
N ASP A 91 -4.04 -8.32 17.18
CA ASP A 91 -5.05 -9.19 16.59
C ASP A 91 -4.39 -10.21 15.67
N SER A 92 -4.41 -11.46 16.06
CA SER A 92 -3.80 -12.58 15.31
C SER A 92 -4.42 -12.79 13.93
N SER A 93 -5.64 -12.32 13.70
CA SER A 93 -6.33 -12.43 12.40
C SER A 93 -5.94 -11.34 11.40
N SER A 94 -5.20 -10.29 11.83
CA SER A 94 -4.92 -9.12 10.99
C SER A 94 -4.17 -9.47 9.72
N LYS A 95 -3.13 -10.30 9.80
CA LYS A 95 -2.32 -10.67 8.63
C LYS A 95 -3.14 -11.45 7.60
N ALA A 96 -3.80 -12.51 8.02
CA ALA A 96 -4.62 -13.35 7.13
C ALA A 96 -5.81 -12.56 6.56
N GLY A 97 -6.48 -11.75 7.39
CA GLY A 97 -7.62 -10.96 6.98
C GLY A 97 -7.26 -9.90 5.94
N LYS A 98 -6.13 -9.22 6.08
CA LYS A 98 -5.61 -8.27 5.07
C LYS A 98 -5.32 -8.96 3.74
N ILE A 99 -4.66 -10.11 3.75
CA ILE A 99 -4.40 -10.89 2.53
C ILE A 99 -5.72 -11.26 1.84
N LYS A 100 -6.69 -11.75 2.58
CA LYS A 100 -8.02 -12.10 2.05
C LYS A 100 -8.75 -10.89 1.47
N TRP A 101 -8.65 -9.72 2.13
CA TRP A 101 -9.23 -8.50 1.61
C TRP A 101 -8.68 -8.17 0.22
N VAL A 102 -7.35 -8.22 0.05
CA VAL A 102 -6.71 -7.94 -1.25
C VAL A 102 -7.16 -8.95 -2.31
N GLN A 103 -7.16 -10.24 -1.98
CA GLN A 103 -7.59 -11.30 -2.90
C GLN A 103 -9.06 -11.16 -3.33
N LYS A 104 -9.93 -10.72 -2.43
CA LYS A 104 -11.36 -10.51 -2.69
C LYS A 104 -11.63 -9.27 -3.55
N ASN A 105 -10.87 -8.20 -3.35
CA ASN A 105 -11.19 -6.87 -3.86
C ASN A 105 -10.30 -6.39 -5.00
N THR A 106 -9.24 -7.15 -5.33
CA THR A 106 -8.27 -6.76 -6.36
C THR A 106 -7.90 -7.94 -7.27
N ARG A 107 -7.16 -7.67 -8.34
CA ARG A 107 -6.56 -8.70 -9.20
C ARG A 107 -5.09 -8.95 -8.89
N ILE A 108 -4.58 -8.39 -7.79
CA ILE A 108 -3.19 -8.54 -7.39
C ILE A 108 -2.96 -9.97 -6.90
N PRO A 109 -2.01 -10.72 -7.49
CA PRO A 109 -1.77 -12.10 -7.12
C PRO A 109 -1.18 -12.21 -5.71
N LYS A 110 -1.43 -13.32 -5.03
CA LYS A 110 -0.94 -13.57 -3.66
C LYS A 110 0.57 -13.37 -3.50
N SER A 111 1.35 -13.70 -4.53
CA SER A 111 2.81 -13.51 -4.56
C SER A 111 3.26 -12.05 -4.46
N ARG A 112 2.37 -11.09 -4.71
CA ARG A 112 2.61 -9.65 -4.59
C ARG A 112 1.89 -9.01 -3.40
N ILE A 113 1.41 -9.80 -2.46
CA ILE A 113 0.78 -9.30 -1.22
C ILE A 113 1.74 -9.55 -0.07
N ILE A 114 2.34 -8.48 0.44
CA ILE A 114 3.29 -8.50 1.53
C ILE A 114 2.64 -7.86 2.76
N VAL A 115 2.45 -8.67 3.80
CA VAL A 115 1.97 -8.20 5.10
C VAL A 115 3.04 -8.50 6.13
N ALA A 116 3.75 -7.46 6.57
CA ALA A 116 4.94 -7.52 7.40
C ALA A 116 4.78 -6.67 8.66
N LYS A 117 5.80 -6.57 9.49
CA LYS A 117 5.86 -5.57 10.55
C LYS A 117 6.10 -4.18 9.94
N ARG A 118 5.56 -3.13 10.59
CA ARG A 118 5.66 -1.77 10.06
C ARG A 118 7.11 -1.37 9.72
N GLU A 119 8.01 -1.61 10.65
CA GLU A 119 9.43 -1.25 10.51
C GLU A 119 10.16 -2.03 9.41
N GLN A 120 9.61 -3.16 8.98
CA GLN A 120 10.17 -3.96 7.89
C GLN A 120 9.80 -3.43 6.50
N LYS A 121 8.81 -2.53 6.37
CA LYS A 121 8.44 -1.96 5.08
C LYS A 121 9.63 -1.36 4.34
N GLN A 122 10.49 -0.62 5.03
CA GLN A 122 11.66 0.05 4.46
C GLN A 122 12.69 -0.91 3.81
N LEU A 123 12.63 -2.21 4.11
CA LEU A 123 13.51 -3.22 3.51
C LEU A 123 13.23 -3.42 2.00
N TYR A 124 12.09 -2.99 1.51
CA TYR A 124 11.69 -3.08 0.11
C TYR A 124 11.98 -1.79 -0.68
N ALA A 125 12.57 -0.77 -0.05
CA ALA A 125 12.79 0.54 -0.64
C ALA A 125 13.71 0.53 -1.86
N THR A 126 14.65 -0.42 -1.90
CA THR A 126 15.53 -0.64 -3.06
C THR A 126 15.56 -2.12 -3.42
N GLN A 127 15.77 -2.41 -4.70
CA GLN A 127 16.00 -3.75 -5.17
C GLN A 127 17.13 -3.73 -6.21
N ASN A 128 18.18 -4.53 -5.97
CA ASN A 128 19.39 -4.54 -6.81
C ASN A 128 20.00 -3.13 -7.02
N GLY A 129 19.93 -2.28 -5.99
CA GLY A 129 20.40 -0.90 -6.05
C GLY A 129 19.42 0.10 -6.69
N GLU A 130 18.34 -0.37 -7.30
CA GLU A 130 17.33 0.48 -7.93
C GLU A 130 16.24 0.88 -6.93
N PRO A 131 15.81 2.16 -6.93
CA PRO A 131 14.75 2.64 -6.04
C PRO A 131 13.39 2.05 -6.41
N SER A 132 12.59 1.73 -5.39
CA SER A 132 11.18 1.38 -5.54
C SER A 132 10.30 2.53 -5.06
N VAL A 133 9.06 2.59 -5.53
CA VAL A 133 8.06 3.60 -5.14
C VAL A 133 7.15 3.02 -4.07
N LEU A 134 6.89 3.80 -3.00
CA LEU A 134 5.89 3.48 -1.98
C LEU A 134 4.81 4.54 -1.93
N ILE A 135 3.55 4.12 -2.03
CA ILE A 135 2.37 4.92 -1.71
C ILE A 135 1.94 4.57 -0.29
N ASP A 136 1.98 5.51 0.63
CA ASP A 136 1.65 5.29 2.05
C ASP A 136 1.13 6.60 2.66
N ASP A 137 0.12 6.53 3.54
CA ASP A 137 -0.45 7.70 4.20
C ASP A 137 0.35 8.13 5.45
N TYR A 138 1.17 7.21 5.99
CA TYR A 138 1.93 7.47 7.20
C TYR A 138 3.31 8.06 6.89
N ILE A 139 3.48 9.35 7.17
CA ILE A 139 4.70 10.09 6.83
C ILE A 139 5.98 9.46 7.37
N LYS A 140 5.92 8.77 8.51
CA LYS A 140 7.09 8.08 9.07
C LYS A 140 7.54 6.93 8.16
N ASN A 141 6.60 6.18 7.58
CA ASN A 141 6.94 5.13 6.61
C ASN A 141 7.60 5.70 5.36
N ILE A 142 7.07 6.83 4.87
CA ILE A 142 7.65 7.53 3.71
C ILE A 142 9.09 7.96 4.00
N LYS A 143 9.35 8.58 5.14
CA LYS A 143 10.70 9.03 5.53
C LYS A 143 11.69 7.87 5.69
N GLU A 144 11.26 6.78 6.34
CA GLU A 144 12.08 5.58 6.49
C GLU A 144 12.40 4.95 5.13
N TRP A 145 11.42 4.93 4.21
CA TRP A 145 11.58 4.44 2.85
C TRP A 145 12.59 5.27 2.04
N GLU A 146 12.46 6.59 2.07
CA GLU A 146 13.36 7.53 1.39
C GLU A 146 14.79 7.46 1.96
N ASN A 147 14.94 7.31 3.29
CA ASN A 147 16.22 7.13 3.94
C ASN A 147 16.94 5.85 3.50
N LYS A 148 16.21 4.86 2.99
CA LYS A 148 16.76 3.62 2.39
C LYS A 148 16.93 3.70 0.88
N GLY A 149 16.78 4.89 0.28
CA GLY A 149 16.99 5.12 -1.14
C GLY A 149 15.78 4.90 -2.03
N GLY A 150 14.60 4.67 -1.47
CA GLY A 150 13.35 4.54 -2.21
C GLY A 150 12.72 5.91 -2.55
N ILE A 151 11.66 5.88 -3.33
CA ILE A 151 10.86 7.04 -3.73
C ILE A 151 9.54 6.98 -2.96
N GLY A 152 9.27 7.96 -2.09
CA GLY A 152 8.04 8.05 -1.32
C GLY A 152 6.96 8.87 -2.03
N VAL A 153 5.74 8.37 -2.04
CA VAL A 153 4.53 9.10 -2.44
C VAL A 153 3.62 9.17 -1.23
N HIS A 154 3.68 10.29 -0.51
CA HIS A 154 2.84 10.50 0.66
C HIS A 154 1.38 10.68 0.25
N HIS A 155 0.56 9.69 0.58
CA HIS A 155 -0.86 9.69 0.23
C HIS A 155 -1.67 10.56 1.20
N THR A 156 -2.18 11.66 0.72
CA THR A 156 -3.12 12.53 1.46
C THR A 156 -4.51 12.54 0.81
N ASP A 157 -4.54 12.44 -0.51
CA ASP A 157 -5.74 12.24 -1.31
C ASP A 157 -5.39 11.57 -2.66
N VAL A 158 -6.40 10.98 -3.29
CA VAL A 158 -6.20 10.21 -4.53
C VAL A 158 -5.71 11.08 -5.68
N SER A 159 -6.21 12.30 -5.83
CA SER A 159 -5.85 13.18 -6.95
C SER A 159 -4.38 13.59 -6.89
N LYS A 160 -3.89 13.97 -5.71
CA LYS A 160 -2.46 14.28 -5.51
C LYS A 160 -1.59 13.06 -5.76
N THR A 161 -1.96 11.90 -5.23
CA THR A 161 -1.23 10.65 -5.44
C THR A 161 -1.14 10.30 -6.93
N LEU A 162 -2.24 10.40 -7.69
CA LEU A 162 -2.25 10.16 -9.12
C LEU A 162 -1.37 11.14 -9.88
N ASN A 163 -1.32 12.41 -9.49
CA ASN A 163 -0.45 13.42 -10.09
C ASN A 163 1.03 13.07 -9.85
N GLU A 164 1.41 12.69 -8.64
CA GLU A 164 2.78 12.27 -8.33
C GLU A 164 3.17 11.00 -9.11
N LEU A 165 2.28 10.02 -9.18
CA LEU A 165 2.49 8.82 -10.00
C LEU A 165 2.71 9.14 -11.48
N THR A 166 1.95 10.09 -12.03
CA THR A 166 2.10 10.53 -13.42
C THR A 166 3.48 11.15 -13.67
N LYS A 167 3.99 11.97 -12.74
CA LYS A 167 5.34 12.55 -12.81
C LYS A 167 6.43 11.48 -12.80
N LEU A 168 6.20 10.38 -12.09
CA LEU A 168 7.10 9.22 -12.01
C LEU A 168 6.98 8.26 -13.22
N GLY A 169 6.07 8.53 -14.17
CA GLY A 169 5.88 7.72 -15.36
C GLY A 169 4.72 6.73 -15.32
N PHE A 170 4.01 6.61 -14.20
CA PHE A 170 2.83 5.75 -14.05
C PHE A 170 1.57 6.47 -14.56
N LYS A 171 1.28 6.39 -15.85
CA LYS A 171 0.19 7.11 -16.55
C LYS A 171 -1.10 6.30 -16.68
#